data_6d784fde675f617ba960501b250a2735
#
_entry.id   6d784fde675f617ba960501b250a2735
#
_cell.length_a   1.000
_cell.length_b   1.000
_cell.length_c   1.000
_cell.angle_alpha   90.00
_cell.angle_beta   90.00
_cell.angle_gamma   90.00
#
_symmetry.space_group_name_H-M   'P 1'
#
loop_
_entity.id
_entity.type
_entity.pdbx_description
1 polymer ?
#
loop_
_entity_poly.entity_id
_entity_poly.type
_entity_poly.pdbx_seq_one_letter_code
_entity_poly.pdbx_strand_id
1 'polypeptide(L)'
;MKKMIVLVGAAILLTACGNRGKEYDATGTFEATETTVYAEQNGALLAFDIREGDEVAAGAEVGLIDTTQTWLKMQQLIVTREVYQSQKPDLERQVAATRQQLAKAKQEQQRYKELVADGAAPSKMLDDATNQVQVLQRQLDAQISALSKSTRSLDRQMAATDVQVNQLQDQFQKCHIVTPTAGTVLEKYVERGEFVAIGKPLFKVADTRQMFMRAYFTSSQLMDIKVGQPVTVYADFGDGQKRDYEGTITWISSRSEFTPKTILTDDERADLVYAVKVAFQNDGYVKIGMYGEVRL
;
A
#
# COMPACT_ATOMS: atom_id res chain seq x y z
N MET A 1 -68.64 0.41 56.30
CA MET A 1 -67.97 -0.63 55.43
C MET A 1 -67.68 -0.15 53.99
N LYS A 2 -68.62 0.61 53.31
CA LYS A 2 -68.33 1.07 51.92
C LYS A 2 -67.19 2.09 51.77
N LYS A 3 -66.89 2.94 52.76
CA LYS A 3 -65.74 3.88 52.72
C LYS A 3 -64.40 3.29 52.97
N MET A 4 -64.27 2.12 53.59
CA MET A 4 -63.05 1.42 53.87
C MET A 4 -62.56 0.58 52.67
N ILE A 5 -63.50 0.12 51.85
CA ILE A 5 -63.20 -0.65 50.61
C ILE A 5 -62.66 0.26 49.53
N VAL A 6 -63.10 1.55 49.47
CA VAL A 6 -62.57 2.54 48.48
C VAL A 6 -61.15 2.94 48.84
N LEU A 7 -60.76 3.00 50.11
CA LEU A 7 -59.35 3.35 50.50
C LEU A 7 -58.35 2.23 50.26
N VAL A 8 -58.78 0.96 50.35
CA VAL A 8 -57.92 -0.19 50.01
C VAL A 8 -57.75 -0.36 48.50
N GLY A 9 -58.77 -0.03 47.70
CA GLY A 9 -58.68 -0.01 46.21
C GLY A 9 -57.78 1.07 45.67
N ALA A 10 -57.69 2.26 46.31
CA ALA A 10 -56.78 3.34 45.92
C ALA A 10 -55.29 3.06 46.28
N ALA A 11 -55.03 2.27 47.32
CA ALA A 11 -53.65 1.88 47.72
C ALA A 11 -53.00 0.86 46.78
N ILE A 12 -53.79 0.05 46.05
CA ILE A 12 -53.28 -0.98 45.12
C ILE A 12 -52.90 -0.38 43.77
N LEU A 13 -53.42 0.80 43.42
CA LEU A 13 -53.08 1.49 42.16
C LEU A 13 -51.77 2.30 42.19
N LEU A 14 -51.15 2.47 43.37
CA LEU A 14 -49.90 3.23 43.54
C LEU A 14 -48.63 2.39 43.49
N THR A 15 -48.73 1.06 43.36
CA THR A 15 -47.53 0.17 43.27
C THR A 15 -47.15 -0.21 41.86
N ALA A 16 -47.76 0.39 40.82
CA ALA A 16 -47.48 0.11 39.39
C ALA A 16 -46.44 1.03 38.75
N CYS A 17 -45.75 1.88 39.53
CA CYS A 17 -44.49 2.50 39.06
C CYS A 17 -43.33 1.52 39.25
N GLY A 18 -43.34 0.42 38.49
CA GLY A 18 -42.24 -0.47 38.42
C GLY A 18 -41.03 0.26 37.83
N ASN A 19 -39.98 0.28 38.63
CA ASN A 19 -38.64 0.67 38.19
C ASN A 19 -38.29 -0.21 36.95
N ARG A 20 -38.51 0.32 35.74
CA ARG A 20 -37.94 -0.29 34.52
C ARG A 20 -36.44 -0.17 34.68
N GLY A 21 -35.82 -1.22 35.22
CA GLY A 21 -34.37 -1.34 35.21
C GLY A 21 -33.87 -0.99 33.81
N LYS A 22 -32.78 -0.25 33.71
CA LYS A 22 -32.15 0.06 32.43
C LYS A 22 -31.95 -1.26 31.69
N GLU A 23 -32.58 -1.42 30.56
CA GLU A 23 -32.55 -2.64 29.74
C GLU A 23 -31.18 -2.83 29.08
N TYR A 24 -30.33 -1.79 29.12
CA TYR A 24 -28.98 -1.71 28.54
C TYR A 24 -28.04 -0.86 29.40
N ASP A 25 -26.74 -1.09 29.26
CA ASP A 25 -25.71 -0.37 30.03
C ASP A 25 -25.14 0.84 29.29
N ALA A 26 -25.05 0.77 27.97
CA ALA A 26 -24.55 1.86 27.13
C ALA A 26 -25.25 1.89 25.77
N THR A 27 -25.22 3.06 25.13
CA THR A 27 -25.74 3.28 23.78
C THR A 27 -24.63 3.81 22.88
N GLY A 28 -24.78 3.63 21.58
CA GLY A 28 -23.80 4.13 20.61
C GLY A 28 -24.23 3.92 19.17
N THR A 29 -23.28 4.01 18.27
CA THR A 29 -23.49 3.84 16.83
C THR A 29 -22.56 2.76 16.26
N PHE A 30 -23.04 2.11 15.21
CA PHE A 30 -22.26 1.11 14.49
C PHE A 30 -21.31 1.78 13.49
N GLU A 31 -20.06 1.34 13.51
CA GLU A 31 -18.99 1.83 12.66
C GLU A 31 -18.27 0.64 11.99
N ALA A 32 -17.65 0.90 10.85
CA ALA A 32 -16.71 -0.03 10.20
C ALA A 32 -15.37 0.66 9.96
N THR A 33 -14.32 -0.11 9.68
CA THR A 33 -13.07 0.48 9.25
C THR A 33 -13.19 0.85 7.78
N GLU A 34 -13.23 2.15 7.52
CA GLU A 34 -13.33 2.72 6.17
C GLU A 34 -11.96 3.05 5.61
N THR A 35 -11.74 2.72 4.35
CA THR A 35 -10.53 3.08 3.59
C THR A 35 -10.93 3.82 2.33
N THR A 36 -10.45 5.05 2.17
CA THR A 36 -10.63 5.82 0.93
C THR A 36 -9.46 5.53 0.00
N VAL A 37 -9.75 5.13 -1.23
CA VAL A 37 -8.78 4.88 -2.29
C VAL A 37 -8.64 6.15 -3.13
N TYR A 38 -7.39 6.55 -3.35
CA TYR A 38 -7.05 7.78 -4.07
C TYR A 38 -6.34 7.46 -5.38
N ALA A 39 -6.46 8.35 -6.36
CA ALA A 39 -5.67 8.28 -7.58
C ALA A 39 -4.17 8.47 -7.29
N GLU A 40 -3.33 7.55 -7.75
CA GLU A 40 -1.88 7.61 -7.61
C GLU A 40 -1.20 8.19 -8.86
N GLN A 41 -1.96 8.36 -9.96
CA GLN A 41 -1.49 8.96 -11.22
C GLN A 41 -2.52 9.93 -11.78
N ASN A 42 -2.04 10.81 -12.68
CA ASN A 42 -2.90 11.74 -13.42
C ASN A 42 -3.32 11.12 -14.76
N GLY A 43 -4.58 11.27 -15.14
CA GLY A 43 -5.05 10.84 -16.46
C GLY A 43 -6.56 10.69 -16.53
N ALA A 44 -7.06 10.35 -17.72
CA ALA A 44 -8.45 10.00 -17.90
C ALA A 44 -8.73 8.59 -17.36
N LEU A 45 -9.87 8.41 -16.74
CA LEU A 45 -10.31 7.13 -16.19
C LEU A 45 -10.92 6.27 -17.31
N LEU A 46 -10.14 5.33 -17.86
CA LEU A 46 -10.55 4.51 -19.01
C LEU A 46 -11.54 3.41 -18.62
N ALA A 47 -11.36 2.83 -17.44
CA ALA A 47 -12.24 1.82 -16.86
C ALA A 47 -12.45 2.10 -15.38
N PHE A 48 -13.70 2.00 -14.92
CA PHE A 48 -14.06 2.12 -13.51
C PHE A 48 -15.48 1.60 -13.32
N ASP A 49 -15.62 0.28 -13.25
CA ASP A 49 -16.92 -0.38 -13.38
C ASP A 49 -17.54 -0.80 -12.05
N ILE A 50 -16.95 -0.35 -10.90
CA ILE A 50 -17.50 -0.58 -9.57
C ILE A 50 -18.74 0.28 -9.31
N ARG A 51 -19.62 -0.25 -8.44
CA ARG A 51 -20.84 0.44 -7.95
C ARG A 51 -20.87 0.42 -6.44
N GLU A 52 -21.59 1.38 -5.89
CA GLU A 52 -21.89 1.38 -4.46
C GLU A 52 -22.69 0.12 -4.09
N GLY A 53 -22.26 -0.56 -3.03
CA GLY A 53 -22.80 -1.84 -2.60
C GLY A 53 -22.09 -3.07 -3.16
N ASP A 54 -21.18 -2.94 -4.14
CA ASP A 54 -20.41 -4.08 -4.66
C ASP A 54 -19.44 -4.61 -3.60
N GLU A 55 -19.34 -5.94 -3.50
CA GLU A 55 -18.30 -6.60 -2.70
C GLU A 55 -17.03 -6.75 -3.54
N VAL A 56 -15.90 -6.30 -3.00
CA VAL A 56 -14.59 -6.35 -3.65
C VAL A 56 -13.58 -7.12 -2.80
N ALA A 57 -12.70 -7.87 -3.45
CA ALA A 57 -11.61 -8.58 -2.79
C ALA A 57 -10.39 -7.68 -2.63
N ALA A 58 -9.55 -7.92 -1.62
CA ALA A 58 -8.26 -7.25 -1.50
C ALA A 58 -7.37 -7.52 -2.71
N GLY A 59 -6.74 -6.49 -3.26
CA GLY A 59 -5.92 -6.58 -4.46
C GLY A 59 -6.70 -6.71 -5.77
N ALA A 60 -8.04 -6.66 -5.76
CA ALA A 60 -8.83 -6.65 -6.99
C ALA A 60 -8.61 -5.34 -7.77
N GLU A 61 -8.35 -5.46 -9.07
CA GLU A 61 -8.30 -4.32 -9.97
C GLU A 61 -9.74 -3.86 -10.29
N VAL A 62 -10.02 -2.59 -10.03
CA VAL A 62 -11.36 -2.01 -10.16
C VAL A 62 -11.42 -0.87 -11.17
N GLY A 63 -10.28 -0.44 -11.68
CA GLY A 63 -10.23 0.63 -12.65
C GLY A 63 -8.87 0.82 -13.27
N LEU A 64 -8.83 1.63 -14.33
CA LEU A 64 -7.63 1.93 -15.10
C LEU A 64 -7.60 3.41 -15.50
N ILE A 65 -6.54 4.09 -15.11
CA ILE A 65 -6.19 5.42 -15.58
C ILE A 65 -5.40 5.28 -16.90
N ASP A 66 -5.49 6.22 -17.81
CA ASP A 66 -4.80 6.18 -19.11
C ASP A 66 -3.29 6.00 -18.95
N THR A 67 -2.80 4.88 -19.45
CA THR A 67 -1.39 4.46 -19.38
C THR A 67 -0.59 4.85 -20.63
N THR A 68 -1.22 5.37 -21.67
CA THR A 68 -0.64 5.52 -23.03
C THR A 68 0.67 6.29 -22.99
N GLN A 69 0.71 7.45 -22.33
CA GLN A 69 1.90 8.28 -22.29
C GLN A 69 3.04 7.62 -21.49
N THR A 70 2.73 6.98 -20.39
CA THR A 70 3.71 6.27 -19.56
C THR A 70 4.30 5.09 -20.32
N TRP A 71 3.45 4.31 -21.00
CA TRP A 71 3.88 3.20 -21.84
C TRP A 71 4.80 3.64 -22.98
N LEU A 72 4.43 4.70 -23.72
CA LEU A 72 5.25 5.22 -24.83
C LEU A 72 6.62 5.71 -24.34
N LYS A 73 6.68 6.42 -23.22
CA LYS A 73 7.97 6.83 -22.62
C LYS A 73 8.82 5.64 -22.23
N MET A 74 8.22 4.61 -21.65
CA MET A 74 8.91 3.38 -21.29
C MET A 74 9.50 2.70 -22.53
N GLN A 75 8.74 2.58 -23.62
CA GLN A 75 9.22 2.03 -24.90
C GLN A 75 10.40 2.84 -25.46
N GLN A 76 10.34 4.17 -25.41
CA GLN A 76 11.43 5.05 -25.83
C GLN A 76 12.73 4.77 -25.06
N LEU A 77 12.65 4.57 -23.74
CA LEU A 77 13.82 4.24 -22.93
C LEU A 77 14.36 2.86 -23.21
N ILE A 78 13.51 1.88 -23.47
CA ILE A 78 13.92 0.52 -23.84
C ILE A 78 14.73 0.58 -25.15
N VAL A 79 14.25 1.28 -26.16
CA VAL A 79 14.98 1.49 -27.43
C VAL A 79 16.31 2.22 -27.19
N THR A 80 16.33 3.25 -26.33
CA THR A 80 17.55 3.97 -25.97
C THR A 80 18.59 3.03 -25.34
N ARG A 81 18.16 2.13 -24.48
CA ARG A 81 19.01 1.10 -23.88
C ARG A 81 19.60 0.14 -24.92
N GLU A 82 18.79 -0.26 -25.92
CA GLU A 82 19.26 -1.09 -27.04
C GLU A 82 20.31 -0.39 -27.87
N VAL A 83 20.16 0.93 -28.09
CA VAL A 83 21.18 1.74 -28.76
C VAL A 83 22.52 1.67 -28.00
N TYR A 84 22.53 1.88 -26.68
CA TYR A 84 23.74 1.75 -25.89
C TYR A 84 24.34 0.34 -25.95
N GLN A 85 23.49 -0.70 -25.94
CA GLN A 85 23.94 -2.08 -26.10
C GLN A 85 24.65 -2.30 -27.46
N SER A 86 24.08 -1.75 -28.54
CA SER A 86 24.66 -1.89 -29.89
C SER A 86 25.98 -1.13 -30.08
N GLN A 87 26.20 -0.07 -29.30
CA GLN A 87 27.42 0.74 -29.32
C GLN A 87 28.58 0.07 -28.56
N LYS A 88 28.36 -1.01 -27.83
CA LYS A 88 29.43 -1.70 -27.11
C LYS A 88 30.47 -2.25 -28.08
N PRO A 89 31.76 -1.89 -27.90
CA PRO A 89 32.81 -2.40 -28.75
C PRO A 89 33.04 -3.89 -28.53
N ASP A 90 33.21 -4.63 -29.61
CA ASP A 90 33.73 -6.00 -29.55
C ASP A 90 35.23 -5.94 -29.29
N LEU A 91 35.59 -6.11 -28.02
CA LEU A 91 36.98 -6.02 -27.57
C LEU A 91 37.88 -7.03 -28.30
N GLU A 92 37.46 -8.28 -28.45
CA GLU A 92 38.27 -9.35 -29.05
C GLU A 92 38.58 -9.04 -30.52
N ARG A 93 37.61 -8.60 -31.29
CA ARG A 93 37.79 -8.22 -32.69
C ARG A 93 38.68 -7.00 -32.84
N GLN A 94 38.53 -5.99 -31.98
CA GLN A 94 39.30 -4.74 -32.11
C GLN A 94 40.77 -4.90 -31.72
N VAL A 95 41.11 -5.84 -30.82
CA VAL A 95 42.52 -6.07 -30.42
C VAL A 95 43.16 -7.23 -31.17
N ALA A 96 42.41 -7.98 -31.97
CA ALA A 96 42.93 -9.20 -32.63
C ALA A 96 44.19 -8.96 -33.45
N ALA A 97 44.24 -7.91 -34.27
CA ALA A 97 45.39 -7.58 -35.11
C ALA A 97 46.62 -7.24 -34.27
N THR A 98 46.48 -6.39 -33.25
CA THR A 98 47.59 -6.04 -32.34
C THR A 98 48.10 -7.25 -31.56
N ARG A 99 47.19 -8.14 -31.11
CA ARG A 99 47.51 -9.38 -30.43
C ARG A 99 48.33 -10.33 -31.35
N GLN A 100 47.95 -10.43 -32.62
CA GLN A 100 48.68 -11.24 -33.60
C GLN A 100 50.06 -10.65 -33.91
N GLN A 101 50.21 -9.31 -34.04
CA GLN A 101 51.48 -8.64 -34.21
C GLN A 101 52.42 -8.89 -33.00
N LEU A 102 51.87 -8.78 -31.79
CA LEU A 102 52.62 -9.07 -30.57
C LEU A 102 53.07 -10.53 -30.52
N ALA A 103 52.24 -11.49 -30.88
CA ALA A 103 52.61 -12.91 -30.94
C ALA A 103 53.77 -13.16 -31.91
N LYS A 104 53.72 -12.53 -33.10
CA LYS A 104 54.82 -12.60 -34.08
C LYS A 104 56.10 -11.98 -33.52
N ALA A 105 56.03 -10.81 -32.90
CA ALA A 105 57.20 -10.16 -32.31
C ALA A 105 57.85 -11.00 -31.19
N LYS A 106 57.02 -11.68 -30.37
CA LYS A 106 57.49 -12.61 -29.33
C LYS A 106 58.20 -13.82 -29.93
N GLN A 107 57.75 -14.37 -31.06
CA GLN A 107 58.42 -15.45 -31.77
C GLN A 107 59.80 -15.00 -32.32
N GLU A 108 59.88 -13.81 -32.92
CA GLU A 108 61.12 -13.22 -33.39
C GLU A 108 62.11 -12.98 -32.22
N GLN A 109 61.63 -12.40 -31.11
CA GLN A 109 62.46 -12.23 -29.92
C GLN A 109 63.01 -13.53 -29.42
N GLN A 110 62.23 -14.61 -29.34
CA GLN A 110 62.69 -15.93 -28.92
C GLN A 110 63.75 -16.48 -29.89
N ARG A 111 63.57 -16.35 -31.22
CA ARG A 111 64.49 -16.74 -32.23
C ARG A 111 65.86 -16.03 -32.07
N TYR A 112 65.83 -14.70 -31.90
CA TYR A 112 67.08 -13.95 -31.71
C TYR A 112 67.74 -14.27 -30.38
N LYS A 113 66.97 -14.56 -29.34
CA LYS A 113 67.54 -15.02 -28.05
C LYS A 113 68.36 -16.31 -28.19
N GLU A 114 67.86 -17.25 -28.97
CA GLU A 114 68.58 -18.52 -29.25
C GLU A 114 69.81 -18.26 -30.13
N LEU A 115 69.67 -17.49 -31.21
CA LEU A 115 70.84 -17.18 -32.11
C LEU A 115 71.95 -16.38 -31.41
N VAL A 116 71.64 -15.49 -30.51
CA VAL A 116 72.61 -14.73 -29.72
C VAL A 116 73.35 -15.68 -28.73
N ALA A 117 72.57 -16.59 -28.07
CA ALA A 117 73.12 -17.57 -27.16
C ALA A 117 74.16 -18.52 -27.88
N ASP A 118 73.88 -18.83 -29.15
CA ASP A 118 74.79 -19.68 -29.99
C ASP A 118 75.87 -18.86 -30.66
N GLY A 119 76.00 -17.54 -30.41
CA GLY A 119 76.97 -16.67 -31.01
C GLY A 119 76.75 -16.38 -32.50
N ALA A 120 75.54 -16.68 -33.04
CA ALA A 120 75.24 -16.60 -34.47
C ALA A 120 74.54 -15.23 -34.83
N ALA A 121 74.24 -14.34 -33.85
CA ALA A 121 73.70 -13.03 -34.10
C ALA A 121 74.22 -11.97 -33.10
N PRO A 122 74.33 -10.68 -33.46
CA PRO A 122 74.71 -9.60 -32.57
C PRO A 122 73.61 -9.36 -31.48
N SER A 123 74.02 -9.06 -30.24
CA SER A 123 73.14 -8.79 -29.11
C SER A 123 72.11 -7.62 -29.40
N LYS A 124 72.52 -6.65 -30.21
CA LYS A 124 71.69 -5.57 -30.68
C LYS A 124 70.38 -6.06 -31.31
N MET A 125 70.37 -7.15 -32.07
CA MET A 125 69.17 -7.71 -32.67
C MET A 125 68.16 -8.22 -31.63
N LEU A 126 68.60 -8.78 -30.53
CA LEU A 126 67.78 -9.20 -29.40
C LEU A 126 67.21 -7.98 -28.67
N ASP A 127 68.03 -6.94 -28.47
CA ASP A 127 67.59 -5.70 -27.83
C ASP A 127 66.50 -5.03 -28.67
N ASP A 128 66.65 -4.91 -29.99
CA ASP A 128 65.71 -4.36 -30.92
C ASP A 128 64.40 -5.18 -30.92
N ALA A 129 64.46 -6.51 -30.96
CA ALA A 129 63.29 -7.38 -30.88
C ALA A 129 62.55 -7.26 -29.51
N THR A 130 63.33 -7.12 -28.43
CA THR A 130 62.79 -6.94 -27.08
C THR A 130 62.05 -5.61 -26.97
N ASN A 131 62.62 -4.52 -27.50
CA ASN A 131 61.97 -3.22 -27.55
C ASN A 131 60.69 -3.28 -28.36
N GLN A 132 60.68 -3.99 -29.51
CA GLN A 132 59.46 -4.15 -30.33
C GLN A 132 58.33 -4.88 -29.59
N VAL A 133 58.67 -5.95 -28.86
CA VAL A 133 57.71 -6.66 -28.00
C VAL A 133 57.13 -5.73 -26.95
N GLN A 134 57.97 -4.92 -26.27
CA GLN A 134 57.52 -3.98 -25.24
C GLN A 134 56.57 -2.90 -25.80
N VAL A 135 56.90 -2.35 -26.99
CA VAL A 135 56.05 -1.35 -27.66
C VAL A 135 54.66 -1.93 -27.98
N LEU A 136 54.62 -3.10 -28.63
CA LEU A 136 53.36 -3.76 -28.98
C LEU A 136 52.57 -4.20 -27.76
N GLN A 137 53.22 -4.64 -26.69
CA GLN A 137 52.54 -4.96 -25.42
C GLN A 137 51.88 -3.72 -24.84
N ARG A 138 52.62 -2.59 -24.72
CA ARG A 138 52.05 -1.32 -24.21
C ARG A 138 50.91 -0.81 -25.09
N GLN A 139 51.00 -0.95 -26.41
CA GLN A 139 49.98 -0.58 -27.36
C GLN A 139 48.70 -1.42 -27.15
N LEU A 140 48.84 -2.76 -26.98
CA LEU A 140 47.71 -3.65 -26.69
C LEU A 140 47.05 -3.30 -25.36
N ASP A 141 47.83 -3.08 -24.32
CA ASP A 141 47.32 -2.74 -22.98
C ASP A 141 46.55 -1.40 -23.01
N ALA A 142 47.07 -0.41 -23.74
CA ALA A 142 46.39 0.88 -23.92
C ALA A 142 45.05 0.73 -24.67
N GLN A 143 45.02 -0.08 -25.74
CA GLN A 143 43.79 -0.37 -26.49
C GLN A 143 42.74 -1.07 -25.60
N ILE A 144 43.14 -2.15 -24.88
CA ILE A 144 42.27 -2.86 -23.95
C ILE A 144 41.73 -1.90 -22.89
N SER A 145 42.59 -1.07 -22.30
CA SER A 145 42.17 -0.09 -21.28
C SER A 145 41.14 0.91 -21.83
N ALA A 146 41.36 1.45 -23.03
CA ALA A 146 40.44 2.39 -23.66
C ALA A 146 39.09 1.76 -23.97
N LEU A 147 39.08 0.56 -24.56
CA LEU A 147 37.84 -0.18 -24.88
C LEU A 147 37.09 -0.60 -23.63
N SER A 148 37.79 -1.08 -22.58
CA SER A 148 37.18 -1.43 -21.30
C SER A 148 36.56 -0.21 -20.62
N LYS A 149 37.17 0.97 -20.68
CA LYS A 149 36.59 2.21 -20.17
C LYS A 149 35.33 2.60 -20.94
N SER A 150 35.36 2.47 -22.27
CA SER A 150 34.20 2.74 -23.13
C SER A 150 33.02 1.80 -22.79
N THR A 151 33.28 0.48 -22.73
CA THR A 151 32.29 -0.53 -22.34
C THR A 151 31.70 -0.23 -20.98
N ARG A 152 32.54 0.08 -19.97
CA ARG A 152 32.08 0.42 -18.62
C ARG A 152 31.23 1.69 -18.59
N SER A 153 31.55 2.68 -19.43
CA SER A 153 30.72 3.88 -19.56
C SER A 153 29.34 3.57 -20.11
N LEU A 154 29.27 2.75 -21.17
CA LEU A 154 28.00 2.30 -21.76
C LEU A 154 27.19 1.44 -20.78
N ASP A 155 27.85 0.55 -20.02
CA ASP A 155 27.17 -0.24 -18.98
C ASP A 155 26.52 0.64 -17.93
N ARG A 156 27.20 1.72 -17.51
CA ARG A 156 26.62 2.68 -16.56
C ARG A 156 25.45 3.46 -17.14
N GLN A 157 25.51 3.84 -18.44
CA GLN A 157 24.41 4.52 -19.13
C GLN A 157 23.20 3.58 -19.24
N MET A 158 23.42 2.31 -19.59
CA MET A 158 22.36 1.29 -19.61
C MET A 158 21.73 1.11 -18.21
N ALA A 159 22.54 0.98 -17.18
CA ALA A 159 22.04 0.85 -15.81
C ALA A 159 21.22 2.07 -15.37
N ALA A 160 21.63 3.28 -15.74
CA ALA A 160 20.86 4.49 -15.47
C ALA A 160 19.51 4.49 -16.23
N THR A 161 19.51 4.01 -17.48
CA THR A 161 18.28 3.87 -18.28
C THR A 161 17.35 2.80 -17.68
N ASP A 162 17.91 1.67 -17.20
CA ASP A 162 17.13 0.63 -16.53
C ASP A 162 16.41 1.15 -15.28
N VAL A 163 17.05 2.03 -14.49
CA VAL A 163 16.40 2.71 -13.36
C VAL A 163 15.22 3.58 -13.83
N GLN A 164 15.38 4.32 -14.92
CA GLN A 164 14.30 5.14 -15.48
C GLN A 164 13.15 4.29 -16.01
N VAL A 165 13.44 3.14 -16.63
CA VAL A 165 12.41 2.17 -17.06
C VAL A 165 11.65 1.65 -15.84
N ASN A 166 12.33 1.28 -14.76
CA ASN A 166 11.69 0.80 -13.53
C ASN A 166 10.81 1.88 -12.89
N GLN A 167 11.21 3.14 -12.90
CA GLN A 167 10.38 4.25 -12.43
C GLN A 167 9.07 4.40 -13.24
N LEU A 168 9.16 4.29 -14.57
CA LEU A 168 7.97 4.32 -15.42
C LEU A 168 7.10 3.07 -15.25
N GLN A 169 7.71 1.92 -14.98
CA GLN A 169 7.01 0.69 -14.65
C GLN A 169 6.17 0.84 -13.37
N ASP A 170 6.73 1.45 -12.33
CA ASP A 170 6.00 1.75 -11.09
C ASP A 170 4.84 2.73 -11.36
N GLN A 171 5.07 3.79 -12.14
CA GLN A 171 4.01 4.71 -12.55
C GLN A 171 2.92 4.03 -13.37
N PHE A 172 3.30 3.11 -14.26
CA PHE A 172 2.36 2.33 -15.06
C PHE A 172 1.48 1.42 -14.15
N GLN A 173 2.08 0.76 -13.18
CA GLN A 173 1.35 -0.06 -12.22
C GLN A 173 0.37 0.76 -11.38
N LYS A 174 0.76 1.98 -10.99
CA LYS A 174 -0.09 2.92 -10.24
C LYS A 174 -1.26 3.50 -11.05
N CYS A 175 -1.29 3.29 -12.36
CA CYS A 175 -2.47 3.58 -13.16
C CYS A 175 -3.58 2.53 -12.99
N HIS A 176 -3.22 1.31 -12.58
CA HIS A 176 -4.18 0.25 -12.24
C HIS A 176 -4.71 0.51 -10.82
N ILE A 177 -6.01 0.80 -10.72
CA ILE A 177 -6.66 1.09 -9.45
C ILE A 177 -7.03 -0.24 -8.80
N VAL A 178 -6.39 -0.52 -7.65
CA VAL A 178 -6.61 -1.76 -6.90
C VAL A 178 -7.22 -1.46 -5.53
N THR A 179 -8.03 -2.38 -5.02
CA THR A 179 -8.59 -2.28 -3.67
C THR A 179 -7.54 -2.71 -2.64
N PRO A 180 -7.22 -1.90 -1.62
CA PRO A 180 -6.23 -2.27 -0.60
C PRO A 180 -6.74 -3.34 0.37
N THR A 181 -8.06 -3.40 0.58
CA THR A 181 -8.74 -4.31 1.52
C THR A 181 -9.96 -4.93 0.89
N ALA A 182 -10.33 -6.12 1.31
CA ALA A 182 -11.63 -6.70 0.96
C ALA A 182 -12.74 -5.95 1.71
N GLY A 183 -13.92 -5.82 1.08
CA GLY A 183 -15.06 -5.15 1.70
C GLY A 183 -16.13 -4.76 0.70
N THR A 184 -17.05 -3.92 1.19
CA THR A 184 -18.13 -3.35 0.39
C THR A 184 -17.79 -1.93 -0.02
N VAL A 185 -18.01 -1.56 -1.26
CA VAL A 185 -17.89 -0.18 -1.75
C VAL A 185 -19.00 0.66 -1.14
N LEU A 186 -18.63 1.66 -0.33
CA LEU A 186 -19.60 2.54 0.34
C LEU A 186 -19.99 3.73 -0.52
N GLU A 187 -19.01 4.36 -1.15
CA GLU A 187 -19.17 5.59 -1.91
C GLU A 187 -18.27 5.57 -3.13
N LYS A 188 -18.76 6.09 -4.24
CA LYS A 188 -18.02 6.27 -5.50
C LYS A 188 -17.96 7.78 -5.82
N TYR A 189 -16.76 8.35 -5.91
CA TYR A 189 -16.56 9.80 -6.07
C TYR A 189 -16.31 10.25 -7.49
N VAL A 190 -16.04 9.32 -8.41
CA VAL A 190 -15.69 9.62 -9.82
C VAL A 190 -16.34 8.63 -10.77
N GLU A 191 -16.53 9.07 -12.01
CA GLU A 191 -17.10 8.24 -13.06
C GLU A 191 -16.08 7.94 -14.16
N ARG A 192 -16.31 6.83 -14.88
CA ARG A 192 -15.55 6.50 -16.09
C ARG A 192 -15.58 7.65 -17.09
N GLY A 193 -14.43 8.00 -17.64
CA GLY A 193 -14.25 9.11 -18.58
C GLY A 193 -13.85 10.43 -17.92
N GLU A 194 -13.93 10.56 -16.60
CA GLU A 194 -13.43 11.73 -15.90
C GLU A 194 -11.89 11.78 -15.91
N PHE A 195 -11.35 12.99 -15.85
CA PHE A 195 -9.94 13.21 -15.60
C PHE A 195 -9.69 13.25 -14.08
N VAL A 196 -8.74 12.43 -13.63
CA VAL A 196 -8.32 12.39 -12.22
C VAL A 196 -6.89 12.91 -12.06
N ALA A 197 -6.65 13.57 -10.93
CA ALA A 197 -5.32 14.02 -10.52
C ALA A 197 -4.84 13.22 -9.33
N ILE A 198 -3.53 13.14 -9.13
CA ILE A 198 -2.94 12.48 -7.95
C ILE A 198 -3.56 13.05 -6.67
N GLY A 199 -4.00 12.16 -5.76
CA GLY A 199 -4.64 12.52 -4.51
C GLY A 199 -6.15 12.78 -4.61
N LYS A 200 -6.78 12.68 -5.80
CA LYS A 200 -8.24 12.74 -5.91
C LYS A 200 -8.84 11.46 -5.34
N PRO A 201 -9.82 11.52 -4.41
CA PRO A 201 -10.51 10.33 -3.93
C PRO A 201 -11.29 9.70 -5.10
N LEU A 202 -11.24 8.37 -5.19
CA LEU A 202 -11.91 7.60 -6.24
C LEU A 202 -13.13 6.88 -5.68
N PHE A 203 -12.96 6.16 -4.59
CA PHE A 203 -14.04 5.44 -3.92
C PHE A 203 -13.66 5.15 -2.47
N LYS A 204 -14.65 4.74 -1.68
CA LYS A 204 -14.48 4.32 -0.30
C LYS A 204 -14.93 2.86 -0.15
N VAL A 205 -14.13 2.05 0.53
CA VAL A 205 -14.41 0.64 0.84
C VAL A 205 -14.36 0.41 2.35
N ALA A 206 -15.23 -0.44 2.87
CA ALA A 206 -15.19 -0.87 4.27
C ALA A 206 -15.47 -2.36 4.41
N ASP A 207 -14.83 -2.98 5.40
CA ASP A 207 -15.21 -4.32 5.83
C ASP A 207 -16.51 -4.24 6.65
N THR A 208 -17.64 -4.53 6.00
CA THR A 208 -18.96 -4.51 6.63
C THR A 208 -19.32 -5.83 7.30
N ARG A 209 -18.46 -6.85 7.25
CA ARG A 209 -18.65 -8.13 7.95
C ARG A 209 -18.08 -8.07 9.36
N GLN A 210 -16.92 -7.40 9.54
CA GLN A 210 -16.35 -7.13 10.84
C GLN A 210 -16.60 -5.67 11.20
N MET A 211 -17.61 -5.43 12.01
CA MET A 211 -17.98 -4.10 12.45
C MET A 211 -17.68 -3.92 13.95
N PHE A 212 -17.74 -2.69 14.39
CA PHE A 212 -17.69 -2.38 15.79
C PHE A 212 -18.79 -1.36 16.15
N MET A 213 -19.28 -1.51 17.34
CA MET A 213 -20.14 -0.50 17.94
C MET A 213 -19.28 0.43 18.79
N ARG A 214 -19.38 1.73 18.55
CA ARG A 214 -18.83 2.77 19.42
C ARG A 214 -19.87 3.14 20.45
N ALA A 215 -19.79 2.52 21.61
CA ALA A 215 -20.68 2.74 22.73
C ALA A 215 -20.08 3.72 23.74
N TYR A 216 -20.93 4.43 24.48
CA TYR A 216 -20.53 5.45 25.43
C TYR A 216 -20.90 5.03 26.86
N PHE A 217 -19.89 4.83 27.69
CA PHE A 217 -20.02 4.43 29.10
C PHE A 217 -19.69 5.60 30.02
N THR A 218 -20.38 5.69 31.14
CA THR A 218 -20.09 6.66 32.20
C THR A 218 -18.84 6.26 32.99
N SER A 219 -18.23 7.20 33.71
CA SER A 219 -17.07 6.94 34.55
C SER A 219 -17.31 5.84 35.61
N SER A 220 -18.52 5.73 36.14
CA SER A 220 -18.88 4.69 37.12
C SER A 220 -18.90 3.28 36.50
N GLN A 221 -19.34 3.16 35.26
CA GLN A 221 -19.39 1.87 34.55
C GLN A 221 -18.02 1.37 34.09
N LEU A 222 -17.01 2.27 33.98
CA LEU A 222 -15.65 1.87 33.58
C LEU A 222 -14.97 0.89 34.56
N MET A 223 -15.42 0.84 35.83
CA MET A 223 -14.86 -0.08 36.79
C MET A 223 -15.25 -1.54 36.49
N ASP A 224 -16.36 -1.75 35.79
CA ASP A 224 -16.94 -3.07 35.53
C ASP A 224 -16.59 -3.62 34.15
N ILE A 225 -15.85 -2.86 33.32
CA ILE A 225 -15.51 -3.25 31.96
C ILE A 225 -14.01 -3.41 31.74
N LYS A 226 -13.63 -4.39 30.92
CA LYS A 226 -12.24 -4.67 30.54
C LYS A 226 -12.14 -5.02 29.06
N VAL A 227 -11.01 -4.67 28.46
CA VAL A 227 -10.67 -5.13 27.11
C VAL A 227 -10.62 -6.67 27.10
N GLY A 228 -11.24 -7.27 26.09
CA GLY A 228 -11.39 -8.71 25.96
C GLY A 228 -12.67 -9.29 26.61
N GLN A 229 -13.49 -8.45 27.27
CA GLN A 229 -14.73 -8.90 27.88
C GLN A 229 -15.81 -9.16 26.82
N PRO A 230 -16.49 -10.32 26.86
CA PRO A 230 -17.65 -10.58 26.03
C PRO A 230 -18.84 -9.77 26.52
N VAL A 231 -19.63 -9.23 25.57
CA VAL A 231 -20.83 -8.41 25.83
C VAL A 231 -21.87 -8.70 24.76
N THR A 232 -23.14 -8.35 25.03
CA THR A 232 -24.20 -8.45 24.03
C THR A 232 -24.46 -7.08 23.43
N VAL A 233 -24.44 -7.01 22.10
CA VAL A 233 -24.73 -5.82 21.31
C VAL A 233 -26.13 -5.96 20.71
N TYR A 234 -26.99 -4.98 20.91
CA TYR A 234 -28.33 -4.91 20.31
C TYR A 234 -28.36 -3.86 19.22
N ALA A 235 -28.71 -4.25 18.01
CA ALA A 235 -29.00 -3.31 16.92
C ALA A 235 -30.49 -2.93 16.96
N ASP A 236 -30.77 -1.64 16.95
CA ASP A 236 -32.12 -1.11 16.96
C ASP A 236 -32.58 -0.84 15.51
N PHE A 237 -33.60 -1.57 15.08
CA PHE A 237 -34.24 -1.43 13.76
C PHE A 237 -35.49 -0.54 13.76
N GLY A 238 -35.83 0.10 14.91
CA GLY A 238 -37.02 0.86 15.09
C GLY A 238 -38.23 -0.01 15.50
N ASP A 239 -39.32 0.64 15.89
CA ASP A 239 -40.56 -0.01 16.32
C ASP A 239 -40.42 -1.09 17.40
N GLY A 240 -39.33 -1.01 18.21
CA GLY A 240 -39.04 -1.97 19.28
C GLY A 240 -38.42 -3.30 18.77
N GLN A 241 -38.10 -3.37 17.47
CA GLN A 241 -37.40 -4.55 16.90
C GLN A 241 -35.90 -4.43 17.16
N LYS A 242 -35.37 -5.32 17.97
CA LYS A 242 -33.94 -5.43 18.29
C LYS A 242 -33.40 -6.79 17.86
N ARG A 243 -32.15 -6.81 17.42
CA ARG A 243 -31.41 -8.03 17.11
C ARG A 243 -30.13 -8.04 17.94
N ASP A 244 -29.82 -9.14 18.55
CA ASP A 244 -28.66 -9.33 19.39
C ASP A 244 -27.49 -9.94 18.61
N TYR A 245 -26.29 -9.51 18.96
CA TYR A 245 -25.01 -10.01 18.44
C TYR A 245 -24.05 -10.21 19.59
N GLU A 246 -23.28 -11.27 19.53
CA GLU A 246 -22.16 -11.47 20.46
C GLU A 246 -21.02 -10.53 20.09
N GLY A 247 -20.60 -9.70 21.04
CA GLY A 247 -19.54 -8.72 20.86
C GLY A 247 -18.41 -8.90 21.88
N THR A 248 -17.27 -8.32 21.58
CA THR A 248 -16.11 -8.28 22.49
C THR A 248 -15.59 -6.86 22.58
N ILE A 249 -15.33 -6.37 23.78
CA ILE A 249 -14.69 -5.07 24.02
C ILE A 249 -13.25 -5.13 23.50
N THR A 250 -12.93 -4.32 22.48
CA THR A 250 -11.60 -4.29 21.86
C THR A 250 -10.79 -3.07 22.25
N TRP A 251 -11.46 -1.98 22.66
CA TRP A 251 -10.81 -0.75 23.01
C TRP A 251 -11.66 0.09 23.96
N ILE A 252 -11.00 0.77 24.91
CA ILE A 252 -11.59 1.71 25.84
C ILE A 252 -10.81 3.03 25.73
N SER A 253 -11.50 4.15 25.55
CA SER A 253 -10.86 5.47 25.43
C SER A 253 -10.19 5.85 26.74
N SER A 254 -8.97 6.37 26.66
CA SER A 254 -8.27 6.98 27.81
C SER A 254 -8.66 8.42 28.06
N ARG A 255 -9.53 9.00 27.22
CA ARG A 255 -10.03 10.37 27.32
C ARG A 255 -11.53 10.36 27.34
N SER A 256 -12.11 11.22 28.18
CA SER A 256 -13.55 11.47 28.17
C SER A 256 -13.97 12.27 26.94
N GLU A 257 -15.16 12.00 26.47
CA GLU A 257 -15.85 12.74 25.42
C GLU A 257 -17.12 13.34 26.02
N PHE A 258 -17.61 14.46 25.45
CA PHE A 258 -18.92 14.97 25.80
C PHE A 258 -19.97 14.16 25.03
N THR A 259 -21.09 13.80 25.69
CA THR A 259 -22.20 13.21 24.97
C THR A 259 -22.67 14.18 23.90
N PRO A 260 -22.86 13.74 22.65
CA PRO A 260 -23.44 14.56 21.59
C PRO A 260 -24.95 14.71 21.85
N LYS A 261 -25.33 15.48 22.87
CA LYS A 261 -26.73 15.88 23.11
C LYS A 261 -26.93 17.29 22.61
N THR A 262 -27.95 17.51 21.80
CA THR A 262 -28.48 18.83 21.49
C THR A 262 -29.10 19.37 22.80
N ILE A 263 -28.48 20.37 23.41
CA ILE A 263 -28.87 20.95 24.69
C ILE A 263 -30.24 21.59 24.50
N LEU A 264 -31.23 21.11 25.24
CA LEU A 264 -32.58 21.69 25.27
C LEU A 264 -32.98 22.32 26.62
N THR A 265 -32.17 22.15 27.70
CA THR A 265 -32.44 22.78 29.00
C THR A 265 -31.17 22.97 29.84
N ASP A 266 -31.16 24.03 30.68
CA ASP A 266 -30.04 24.51 31.50
C ASP A 266 -29.62 23.57 32.65
N ASP A 267 -30.29 22.45 32.92
CA ASP A 267 -30.07 21.59 34.09
C ASP A 267 -29.34 20.26 33.80
N GLU A 268 -29.08 19.93 32.55
CA GLU A 268 -28.33 18.73 32.22
C GLU A 268 -26.82 19.06 32.04
N ARG A 269 -26.06 18.97 33.12
CA ARG A 269 -24.59 18.88 33.02
C ARG A 269 -24.25 17.75 32.05
N ALA A 270 -23.49 18.08 30.98
CA ALA A 270 -22.93 17.10 30.06
C ALA A 270 -22.18 16.07 30.85
N ASP A 271 -22.70 14.87 31.03
CA ASP A 271 -22.00 13.76 31.69
C ASP A 271 -20.82 13.36 30.83
N LEU A 272 -19.64 13.37 31.44
CA LEU A 272 -18.43 12.87 30.79
C LEU A 272 -18.59 11.37 30.54
N VAL A 273 -18.47 10.98 29.30
CA VAL A 273 -18.54 9.59 28.88
C VAL A 273 -17.24 9.15 28.23
N TYR A 274 -17.01 7.86 28.20
CA TYR A 274 -15.85 7.25 27.57
C TYR A 274 -16.32 6.38 26.42
N ALA A 275 -15.71 6.57 25.25
CA ALA A 275 -15.98 5.73 24.10
C ALA A 275 -15.35 4.36 24.27
N VAL A 276 -16.11 3.33 23.98
CA VAL A 276 -15.71 1.91 24.05
C VAL A 276 -16.05 1.27 22.71
N LYS A 277 -15.08 0.60 22.07
CA LYS A 277 -15.32 -0.15 20.85
C LYS A 277 -15.58 -1.61 21.18
N VAL A 278 -16.72 -2.09 20.72
CA VAL A 278 -17.17 -3.48 20.82
C VAL A 278 -17.18 -4.07 19.42
N ALA A 279 -16.26 -4.98 19.12
CA ALA A 279 -16.22 -5.67 17.84
C ALA A 279 -17.24 -6.81 17.80
N PHE A 280 -17.91 -7.02 16.68
CA PHE A 280 -18.87 -8.09 16.45
C PHE A 280 -18.90 -8.51 15.00
N GLN A 281 -19.44 -9.71 14.73
CA GLN A 281 -19.68 -10.22 13.38
C GLN A 281 -21.05 -9.77 12.89
N ASN A 282 -21.08 -9.02 11.79
CA ASN A 282 -22.31 -8.56 11.16
C ASN A 282 -22.81 -9.58 10.14
N ASP A 283 -24.08 -9.85 10.15
CA ASP A 283 -24.79 -10.72 9.21
C ASP A 283 -25.37 -9.97 7.98
N GLY A 284 -24.95 -8.69 7.80
CA GLY A 284 -25.36 -7.83 6.69
C GLY A 284 -26.59 -6.94 6.97
N TYR A 285 -27.27 -7.13 8.10
CA TYR A 285 -28.41 -6.30 8.46
C TYR A 285 -28.01 -4.97 9.10
N VAL A 286 -26.96 -4.97 9.95
CA VAL A 286 -26.47 -3.76 10.59
C VAL A 286 -25.76 -2.89 9.56
N LYS A 287 -26.10 -1.59 9.57
CA LYS A 287 -25.49 -0.58 8.69
C LYS A 287 -24.69 0.43 9.50
N ILE A 288 -23.68 1.01 8.88
CA ILE A 288 -22.88 2.09 9.47
C ILE A 288 -23.80 3.26 9.85
N GLY A 289 -23.62 3.80 11.06
CA GLY A 289 -24.43 4.92 11.58
C GLY A 289 -25.74 4.50 12.24
N MET A 290 -26.16 3.23 12.20
CA MET A 290 -27.31 2.76 12.98
C MET A 290 -27.03 2.88 14.47
N TYR A 291 -28.09 3.08 15.26
CA TYR A 291 -28.01 3.08 16.72
C TYR A 291 -28.04 1.66 17.27
N GLY A 292 -27.39 1.49 18.40
CA GLY A 292 -27.41 0.25 19.12
C GLY A 292 -27.18 0.44 20.61
N GLU A 293 -27.31 -0.66 21.34
CA GLU A 293 -27.18 -0.73 22.78
C GLU A 293 -26.21 -1.87 23.15
N VAL A 294 -25.51 -1.70 24.26
CA VAL A 294 -24.64 -2.73 24.82
C VAL A 294 -25.15 -3.15 26.19
N ARG A 295 -25.14 -4.46 26.43
CA ARG A 295 -25.37 -5.06 27.74
C ARG A 295 -24.15 -5.85 28.15
N LEU A 296 -23.68 -5.59 29.38
CA LEU A 296 -22.53 -6.24 30.02
C LEU A 296 -22.85 -7.65 30.51
#